data_1ff829621528b194828e9471a570c739
#
_entry.id   1ff829621528b194828e9471a570c739
#
_cell.length_a   1.000
_cell.length_b   1.000
_cell.length_c   1.000
_cell.angle_alpha   90.00
_cell.angle_beta   90.00
_cell.angle_gamma   90.00
#
_symmetry.space_group_name_H-M   'P 1'
#
loop_
_entity.id
_entity.type
_entity.pdbx_description
1 polymer ?
#
loop_
_entity_poly.entity_id
_entity_poly.type
_entity_poly.pdbx_seq_one_letter_code
_entity_poly.pdbx_strand_id
1 'polypeptide(L)'
;MSSSAADLHPARPRIAIIGSGAMGCYYGARMAQHGHDVKFLMRADLAHVREQGLKIKSCAGDFALPVVQAFARTSEMGPRDLVFIALKTTANADLAKLLPPLLHPGTVIVTLQNGLGNEAHLASLHRADQVLGGVCFVCINRIAPGVIDHISDGDVALGEFVGGPRPRTEQISALLNACLIPSRVEPSLAVVRWKKLVWNIPFNGLAITGGGITTSDILGNPALAARARVLADEAVAAAAALGHPLPEGWADYQISRTPPMGPYRPSSMIDFIGGRPVEVEAIWGEPVRQAQAAGARIPGMTALYQEIQTAVAGRVRTA
;
A
#
# COMPACT_ATOMS: atom_id res chain seq x y z
N MET A 1 8.64 -31.34 15.21
CA MET A 1 9.44 -30.36 15.95
C MET A 1 8.89 -28.98 15.60
N SER A 2 8.13 -28.40 16.54
CA SER A 2 7.51 -27.08 16.38
C SER A 2 8.60 -26.02 16.36
N SER A 3 8.88 -25.46 15.18
CA SER A 3 9.66 -24.24 15.06
C SER A 3 8.87 -23.13 15.71
N SER A 4 9.27 -22.68 16.89
CA SER A 4 8.73 -21.48 17.52
C SER A 4 8.83 -20.35 16.52
N ALA A 5 7.70 -19.71 16.20
CA ALA A 5 7.67 -18.49 15.40
C ALA A 5 8.53 -17.45 16.13
N ALA A 6 9.72 -17.19 15.59
CA ALA A 6 10.70 -16.34 16.24
C ALA A 6 10.12 -14.95 16.48
N ASP A 7 10.27 -14.44 17.68
CA ASP A 7 10.11 -13.04 18.02
C ASP A 7 10.99 -12.19 17.10
N LEU A 8 10.62 -10.92 16.91
CA LEU A 8 11.46 -10.00 16.19
C LEU A 8 12.78 -9.84 16.98
N HIS A 9 13.85 -10.39 16.49
CA HIS A 9 15.18 -10.22 17.06
C HIS A 9 16.01 -9.33 16.14
N PRO A 10 16.62 -8.29 16.65
CA PRO A 10 16.80 -7.76 18.01
C PRO A 10 15.78 -6.67 18.40
N ALA A 11 15.86 -6.13 19.62
CA ALA A 11 15.04 -5.01 20.12
C ALA A 11 15.10 -3.73 19.24
N ARG A 12 16.15 -3.62 18.41
CA ARG A 12 16.30 -2.59 17.35
C ARG A 12 16.60 -3.30 16.04
N PRO A 13 15.58 -3.66 15.26
CA PRO A 13 15.78 -4.35 14.00
C PRO A 13 16.48 -3.44 12.96
N ARG A 14 17.33 -4.06 12.14
CA ARG A 14 17.89 -3.44 10.94
C ARG A 14 16.81 -3.42 9.86
N ILE A 15 16.47 -2.25 9.36
CA ILE A 15 15.33 -2.03 8.48
C ILE A 15 15.78 -1.75 7.05
N ALA A 16 15.09 -2.31 6.07
CA ALA A 16 15.19 -1.90 4.66
C ALA A 16 13.85 -1.34 4.17
N ILE A 17 13.93 -0.28 3.38
CA ILE A 17 12.81 0.27 2.62
C ILE A 17 13.04 0.01 1.14
N ILE A 18 12.22 -0.84 0.55
CA ILE A 18 12.26 -1.18 -0.87
C ILE A 18 11.11 -0.44 -1.57
N GLY A 19 11.48 0.60 -2.31
CA GLY A 19 10.52 1.52 -2.92
C GLY A 19 10.44 2.84 -2.17
N SER A 20 11.45 3.70 -2.37
CA SER A 20 11.55 5.03 -1.76
C SER A 20 10.74 6.07 -2.57
N GLY A 21 9.45 5.77 -2.82
CA GLY A 21 8.44 6.73 -3.22
C GLY A 21 7.94 7.56 -2.02
N ALA A 22 6.79 8.25 -2.16
CA ALA A 22 6.25 9.07 -1.08
C ALA A 22 6.08 8.26 0.22
N MET A 23 5.40 7.12 0.13
CA MET A 23 5.06 6.27 1.28
C MET A 23 6.32 5.67 1.93
N GLY A 24 7.20 5.06 1.14
CA GLY A 24 8.44 4.45 1.67
C GLY A 24 9.38 5.48 2.28
N CYS A 25 9.51 6.66 1.67
CA CYS A 25 10.29 7.77 2.26
C CYS A 25 9.68 8.25 3.59
N TYR A 26 8.37 8.43 3.67
CA TYR A 26 7.71 8.92 4.89
C TYR A 26 7.90 7.96 6.06
N TYR A 27 7.47 6.71 5.90
CA TYR A 27 7.55 5.74 6.99
C TYR A 27 9.00 5.40 7.36
N GLY A 28 9.86 5.24 6.36
CA GLY A 28 11.28 5.01 6.60
C GLY A 28 11.96 6.19 7.31
N ALA A 29 11.62 7.41 6.91
CA ALA A 29 12.16 8.62 7.54
C ALA A 29 11.69 8.77 9.00
N ARG A 30 10.43 8.47 9.31
CA ARG A 30 9.94 8.45 10.71
C ARG A 30 10.72 7.46 11.55
N MET A 31 10.94 6.23 11.08
CA MET A 31 11.73 5.23 11.80
C MET A 31 13.20 5.67 11.97
N ALA A 32 13.81 6.24 10.93
CA ALA A 32 15.18 6.75 11.00
C ALA A 32 15.31 7.94 11.97
N GLN A 33 14.33 8.86 11.99
CA GLN A 33 14.25 9.98 12.92
C GLN A 33 14.27 9.51 14.39
N HIS A 34 13.68 8.35 14.67
CA HIS A 34 13.63 7.74 16.00
C HIS A 34 14.81 6.79 16.28
N GLY A 35 15.88 6.89 15.48
CA GLY A 35 17.16 6.23 15.75
C GLY A 35 17.25 4.76 15.31
N HIS A 36 16.35 4.29 14.44
CA HIS A 36 16.48 2.98 13.83
C HIS A 36 17.51 2.96 12.69
N ASP A 37 18.19 1.82 12.49
CA ASP A 37 19.07 1.59 11.32
C ASP A 37 18.19 1.33 10.08
N VAL A 38 17.90 2.38 9.32
CA VAL A 38 17.04 2.32 8.13
C VAL A 38 17.88 2.56 6.87
N LYS A 39 17.89 1.60 5.97
CA LYS A 39 18.49 1.71 4.64
C LYS A 39 17.41 1.79 3.57
N PHE A 40 17.60 2.72 2.63
CA PHE A 40 16.64 3.00 1.57
C PHE A 40 17.20 2.58 0.22
N LEU A 41 16.47 1.72 -0.50
CA LEU A 41 16.73 1.48 -1.93
C LEU A 41 16.13 2.63 -2.73
N MET A 42 16.97 3.41 -3.39
CA MET A 42 16.57 4.57 -4.19
C MET A 42 17.06 4.49 -5.62
N ARG A 43 16.33 5.11 -6.55
CA ARG A 43 16.70 5.22 -7.97
C ARG A 43 16.84 6.69 -8.36
N ALA A 44 15.74 7.32 -8.79
CA ALA A 44 15.75 8.69 -9.34
C ALA A 44 16.27 9.76 -8.37
N ASP A 45 15.92 9.66 -7.08
CA ASP A 45 16.28 10.68 -6.08
C ASP A 45 17.61 10.37 -5.34
N LEU A 46 18.32 9.29 -5.72
CA LEU A 46 19.48 8.81 -4.96
C LEU A 46 20.57 9.89 -4.78
N ALA A 47 20.97 10.54 -5.87
CA ALA A 47 22.01 11.56 -5.82
C ALA A 47 21.59 12.74 -4.93
N HIS A 48 20.37 13.25 -5.16
CA HIS A 48 19.80 14.35 -4.40
C HIS A 48 19.71 14.02 -2.89
N VAL A 49 19.18 12.83 -2.55
CA VAL A 49 18.99 12.45 -1.15
C VAL A 49 20.32 12.20 -0.43
N ARG A 50 21.33 11.69 -1.12
CA ARG A 50 22.69 11.57 -0.55
C ARG A 50 23.31 12.92 -0.21
N GLU A 51 23.03 13.94 -1.01
CA GLU A 51 23.59 15.29 -0.84
C GLU A 51 22.76 16.17 0.10
N GLN A 52 21.42 16.13 -0.04
CA GLN A 52 20.49 17.08 0.61
C GLN A 52 19.60 16.43 1.69
N GLY A 53 19.63 15.11 1.83
CA GLY A 53 18.77 14.37 2.74
C GLY A 53 17.32 14.28 2.29
N LEU A 54 16.42 13.99 3.25
CA LEU A 54 14.99 13.96 3.07
C LEU A 54 14.33 15.09 3.86
N LYS A 55 13.34 15.74 3.25
CA LYS A 55 12.49 16.74 3.88
C LYS A 55 11.04 16.25 3.86
N ILE A 56 10.44 16.17 5.03
CA ILE A 56 9.07 15.71 5.21
C ILE A 56 8.24 16.90 5.71
N LYS A 57 7.36 17.40 4.86
CA LYS A 57 6.25 18.27 5.28
C LYS A 57 5.15 17.36 5.79
N SER A 58 4.56 17.65 6.93
CA SER A 58 3.59 16.72 7.53
C SER A 58 2.58 17.43 8.41
N CYS A 59 1.31 17.09 8.23
CA CYS A 59 0.24 17.48 9.15
C CYS A 59 0.51 17.07 10.61
N ALA A 60 1.39 16.06 10.82
CA ALA A 60 1.84 15.61 12.14
C ALA A 60 3.19 16.25 12.56
N GLY A 61 3.56 17.39 11.96
CA GLY A 61 4.81 18.11 12.23
C GLY A 61 5.89 17.81 11.19
N ASP A 62 6.47 18.88 10.66
CA ASP A 62 7.55 18.85 9.68
C ASP A 62 8.85 18.35 10.31
N PHE A 63 9.65 17.63 9.54
CA PHE A 63 10.98 17.22 9.95
C PHE A 63 11.89 16.97 8.74
N ALA A 64 13.19 16.86 9.01
CA ALA A 64 14.18 16.55 8.00
C ALA A 64 15.18 15.51 8.50
N LEU A 65 15.71 14.72 7.59
CA LEU A 65 16.86 13.84 7.80
C LEU A 65 18.00 14.37 6.93
N PRO A 66 18.98 15.07 7.49
CA PRO A 66 20.12 15.62 6.72
C PRO A 66 21.02 14.49 6.18
N VAL A 67 21.06 13.35 6.85
CA VAL A 67 21.83 12.18 6.45
C VAL A 67 20.90 10.99 6.29
N VAL A 68 20.92 10.35 5.11
CA VAL A 68 20.08 9.20 4.77
C VAL A 68 20.97 8.08 4.23
N GLN A 69 20.81 6.88 4.77
CA GLN A 69 21.49 5.68 4.25
C GLN A 69 20.80 5.23 2.96
N ALA A 70 21.10 5.87 1.83
CA ALA A 70 20.49 5.62 0.53
C ALA A 70 21.43 4.83 -0.40
N PHE A 71 20.92 3.78 -1.02
CA PHE A 71 21.65 2.81 -1.84
C PHE A 71 21.00 2.61 -3.21
N ALA A 72 21.84 2.38 -4.23
CA ALA A 72 21.38 2.05 -5.58
C ALA A 72 20.97 0.58 -5.71
N ARG A 73 21.58 -0.31 -4.92
CA ARG A 73 21.44 -1.77 -5.01
C ARG A 73 21.24 -2.37 -3.63
N THR A 74 20.40 -3.39 -3.54
CA THR A 74 20.15 -4.12 -2.28
C THR A 74 21.39 -4.90 -1.81
N SER A 75 22.27 -5.30 -2.71
CA SER A 75 23.55 -5.94 -2.38
C SER A 75 24.47 -5.07 -1.53
N GLU A 76 24.30 -3.75 -1.57
CA GLU A 76 25.06 -2.78 -0.75
C GLU A 76 24.46 -2.61 0.65
N MET A 77 23.22 -3.08 0.85
CA MET A 77 22.48 -2.91 2.10
C MET A 77 22.77 -4.02 3.11
N GLY A 78 23.04 -5.23 2.61
CA GLY A 78 23.23 -6.44 3.41
C GLY A 78 21.94 -6.94 4.08
N PRO A 79 21.99 -8.12 4.75
CA PRO A 79 20.82 -8.72 5.38
C PRO A 79 20.13 -7.81 6.41
N ARG A 80 18.79 -7.84 6.43
CA ARG A 80 17.91 -7.00 7.27
C ARG A 80 16.94 -7.85 8.06
N ASP A 81 16.61 -7.40 9.25
CA ASP A 81 15.67 -8.09 10.13
C ASP A 81 14.21 -7.80 9.71
N LEU A 82 13.97 -6.58 9.19
CA LEU A 82 12.66 -6.11 8.76
C LEU A 82 12.77 -5.42 7.39
N VAL A 83 12.00 -5.89 6.40
CA VAL A 83 12.00 -5.36 5.04
C VAL A 83 10.60 -4.83 4.71
N PHE A 84 10.48 -3.52 4.55
CA PHE A 84 9.24 -2.88 4.09
C PHE A 84 9.23 -2.75 2.57
N ILE A 85 8.21 -3.30 1.92
CA ILE A 85 7.97 -3.18 0.48
C ILE A 85 6.96 -2.07 0.23
N ALA A 86 7.43 -0.96 -0.34
CA ALA A 86 6.64 0.20 -0.71
C ALA A 86 6.77 0.55 -2.22
N LEU A 87 7.22 -0.42 -3.02
CA LEU A 87 7.21 -0.34 -4.49
C LEU A 87 5.76 -0.28 -4.99
N LYS A 88 5.54 0.37 -6.13
CA LYS A 88 4.32 0.14 -6.90
C LYS A 88 4.24 -1.32 -7.33
N THR A 89 3.04 -1.91 -7.31
CA THR A 89 2.84 -3.33 -7.66
C THR A 89 3.24 -3.66 -9.10
N THR A 90 3.27 -2.66 -9.97
CA THR A 90 3.79 -2.76 -11.35
C THR A 90 5.28 -3.11 -11.42
N ALA A 91 6.01 -3.01 -10.31
CA ALA A 91 7.42 -3.39 -10.18
C ALA A 91 7.62 -4.70 -9.39
N ASN A 92 6.56 -5.47 -9.12
CA ASN A 92 6.66 -6.71 -8.34
C ASN A 92 7.61 -7.74 -8.97
N ALA A 93 7.75 -7.78 -10.30
CA ALA A 93 8.70 -8.65 -10.98
C ALA A 93 10.17 -8.41 -10.57
N ASP A 94 10.51 -7.19 -10.14
CA ASP A 94 11.86 -6.86 -9.68
C ASP A 94 12.17 -7.47 -8.30
N LEU A 95 11.15 -7.83 -7.51
CA LEU A 95 11.35 -8.35 -6.14
C LEU A 95 12.17 -9.63 -6.08
N ALA A 96 12.07 -10.50 -7.10
CA ALA A 96 12.87 -11.71 -7.19
C ALA A 96 14.39 -11.42 -7.22
N LYS A 97 14.80 -10.25 -7.70
CA LYS A 97 16.20 -9.81 -7.74
C LYS A 97 16.55 -8.92 -6.53
N LEU A 98 15.59 -8.16 -6.02
CA LEU A 98 15.84 -7.19 -4.96
C LEU A 98 15.89 -7.82 -3.56
N LEU A 99 15.11 -8.86 -3.32
CA LEU A 99 14.98 -9.46 -1.98
C LEU A 99 16.20 -10.28 -1.54
N PRO A 100 16.79 -11.20 -2.35
CA PRO A 100 17.78 -12.15 -1.88
C PRO A 100 18.94 -11.55 -1.06
N PRO A 101 19.54 -10.39 -1.45
CA PRO A 101 20.64 -9.80 -0.66
C PRO A 101 20.24 -9.27 0.73
N LEU A 102 18.93 -9.10 0.97
CA LEU A 102 18.38 -8.55 2.22
C LEU A 102 17.93 -9.64 3.20
N LEU A 103 17.82 -10.88 2.70
CA LEU A 103 17.18 -11.96 3.46
C LEU A 103 18.19 -12.73 4.31
N HIS A 104 17.74 -13.11 5.49
CA HIS A 104 18.30 -14.16 6.33
C HIS A 104 17.15 -15.00 6.92
N PRO A 105 17.40 -16.14 7.59
CA PRO A 105 16.31 -17.03 8.05
C PRO A 105 15.26 -16.38 8.96
N GLY A 106 15.62 -15.30 9.64
CA GLY A 106 14.72 -14.56 10.54
C GLY A 106 14.12 -13.28 9.92
N THR A 107 14.38 -12.97 8.64
CA THR A 107 13.86 -11.74 8.02
C THR A 107 12.34 -11.76 7.93
N VAL A 108 11.70 -10.70 8.39
CA VAL A 108 10.27 -10.44 8.24
C VAL A 108 10.04 -9.42 7.12
N ILE A 109 9.12 -9.72 6.21
CA ILE A 109 8.73 -8.82 5.11
C ILE A 109 7.35 -8.23 5.40
N VAL A 110 7.22 -6.91 5.34
CA VAL A 110 5.96 -6.19 5.45
C VAL A 110 5.67 -5.46 4.16
N THR A 111 4.65 -5.87 3.40
CA THR A 111 4.24 -5.10 2.22
C THR A 111 3.26 -4.01 2.59
N LEU A 112 3.58 -2.78 2.18
CA LEU A 112 2.72 -1.60 2.30
C LEU A 112 1.93 -1.32 1.00
N GLN A 113 2.07 -2.19 0.01
CA GLN A 113 1.45 -2.02 -1.31
C GLN A 113 -0.07 -2.10 -1.26
N ASN A 114 -0.73 -1.41 -2.18
CA ASN A 114 -2.19 -1.44 -2.31
C ASN A 114 -2.69 -2.68 -3.06
N GLY A 115 -3.97 -2.99 -2.89
CA GLY A 115 -4.64 -4.07 -3.61
C GLY A 115 -4.41 -5.45 -3.01
N LEU A 116 -4.60 -6.48 -3.80
CA LEU A 116 -4.47 -7.90 -3.44
C LEU A 116 -3.34 -8.58 -4.22
N GLY A 117 -2.96 -9.78 -3.79
CA GLY A 117 -1.98 -10.63 -4.46
C GLY A 117 -0.51 -10.37 -4.07
N ASN A 118 -0.23 -9.26 -3.39
CA ASN A 118 1.15 -8.87 -3.08
C ASN A 118 1.81 -9.81 -2.06
N GLU A 119 1.09 -10.18 -1.02
CA GLU A 119 1.58 -11.11 0.01
C GLU A 119 1.81 -12.50 -0.57
N ALA A 120 0.91 -12.98 -1.43
CA ALA A 120 1.07 -14.27 -2.11
C ALA A 120 2.30 -14.27 -3.02
N HIS A 121 2.53 -13.17 -3.75
CA HIS A 121 3.73 -13.02 -4.56
C HIS A 121 5.00 -13.03 -3.70
N LEU A 122 5.03 -12.29 -2.58
CA LEU A 122 6.17 -12.30 -1.66
C LEU A 122 6.38 -13.68 -1.03
N ALA A 123 5.31 -14.38 -0.69
CA ALA A 123 5.34 -15.74 -0.15
C ALA A 123 5.91 -16.77 -1.14
N SER A 124 5.81 -16.52 -2.45
CA SER A 124 6.46 -17.34 -3.48
C SER A 124 7.97 -17.09 -3.58
N LEU A 125 8.46 -15.97 -3.09
CA LEU A 125 9.87 -15.57 -3.10
C LEU A 125 10.57 -15.78 -1.76
N HIS A 126 9.80 -15.91 -0.68
CA HIS A 126 10.27 -16.11 0.68
C HIS A 126 9.29 -16.99 1.45
N ARG A 127 9.56 -17.26 2.71
CA ARG A 127 8.66 -18.06 3.57
C ARG A 127 7.34 -17.32 3.81
N ALA A 128 6.22 -17.98 3.49
CA ALA A 128 4.88 -17.41 3.66
C ALA A 128 4.59 -17.00 5.12
N ASP A 129 5.13 -17.77 6.07
CA ASP A 129 4.99 -17.52 7.51
C ASP A 129 5.84 -16.33 8.02
N GLN A 130 6.59 -15.64 7.15
CA GLN A 130 7.36 -14.43 7.45
C GLN A 130 6.91 -13.22 6.63
N VAL A 131 5.74 -13.32 6.00
CA VAL A 131 5.14 -12.21 5.24
C VAL A 131 3.96 -11.63 6.01
N LEU A 132 3.98 -10.31 6.15
CA LEU A 132 2.89 -9.50 6.69
C LEU A 132 2.41 -8.49 5.65
N GLY A 133 1.17 -8.06 5.76
CA GLY A 133 0.65 -6.88 5.08
C GLY A 133 0.49 -5.71 6.04
N GLY A 134 0.83 -4.51 5.57
CA GLY A 134 0.51 -3.25 6.20
C GLY A 134 -0.43 -2.46 5.30
N VAL A 135 -1.68 -2.32 5.71
CA VAL A 135 -2.67 -1.53 4.96
C VAL A 135 -2.57 -0.08 5.43
N CYS A 136 -2.00 0.78 4.58
CA CYS A 136 -1.79 2.19 4.90
C CYS A 136 -3.02 3.03 4.55
N PHE A 137 -3.46 3.85 5.49
CA PHE A 137 -4.46 4.89 5.28
C PHE A 137 -3.72 6.23 5.37
N VAL A 138 -3.36 6.80 4.23
CA VAL A 138 -2.47 7.97 4.16
C VAL A 138 -2.72 8.75 2.88
N CYS A 139 -2.77 10.08 3.00
CA CYS A 139 -2.71 11.00 1.88
C CYS A 139 -1.31 11.61 1.83
N ILE A 140 -0.52 11.20 0.83
CA ILE A 140 0.89 11.53 0.77
C ILE A 140 1.38 11.63 -0.68
N ASN A 141 2.21 12.62 -0.98
CA ASN A 141 2.78 12.84 -2.29
C ASN A 141 4.28 13.12 -2.22
N ARG A 142 5.01 12.75 -3.26
CA ARG A 142 6.35 13.26 -3.51
C ARG A 142 6.23 14.49 -4.40
N ILE A 143 6.56 15.66 -3.87
CA ILE A 143 6.36 16.95 -4.55
C ILE A 143 7.64 17.47 -5.23
N ALA A 144 8.81 16.97 -4.82
CA ALA A 144 10.11 17.23 -5.44
C ALA A 144 11.09 16.09 -5.08
N PRO A 145 12.28 16.01 -5.71
CA PRO A 145 13.32 15.10 -5.27
C PRO A 145 13.61 15.26 -3.77
N GLY A 146 13.56 14.18 -3.00
CA GLY A 146 13.77 14.17 -1.56
C GLY A 146 12.75 14.94 -0.72
N VAL A 147 11.65 15.45 -1.31
CA VAL A 147 10.61 16.22 -0.58
C VAL A 147 9.29 15.50 -0.61
N ILE A 148 8.82 15.13 0.57
CA ILE A 148 7.56 14.41 0.78
C ILE A 148 6.55 15.35 1.45
N ASP A 149 5.31 15.33 0.99
CA ASP A 149 4.18 16.08 1.52
C ASP A 149 3.12 15.09 2.06
N HIS A 150 3.06 14.95 3.38
CA HIS A 150 2.10 14.13 4.11
C HIS A 150 0.94 15.02 4.56
N ILE A 151 -0.19 14.88 3.89
CA ILE A 151 -1.34 15.79 3.97
C ILE A 151 -2.30 15.37 5.09
N SER A 152 -2.61 14.07 5.21
CA SER A 152 -3.53 13.55 6.23
C SER A 152 -3.36 12.07 6.52
N ASP A 153 -3.91 11.63 7.64
CA ASP A 153 -3.91 10.27 8.17
C ASP A 153 -2.49 9.75 8.45
N GLY A 154 -2.15 8.55 8.02
CA GLY A 154 -0.78 8.00 8.16
C GLY A 154 -0.74 6.70 8.93
N ASP A 155 -1.91 6.15 9.31
CA ASP A 155 -2.00 4.91 10.07
C ASP A 155 -1.77 3.66 9.22
N VAL A 156 -1.24 2.63 9.88
CA VAL A 156 -0.94 1.34 9.29
C VAL A 156 -1.67 0.23 10.05
N ALA A 157 -2.56 -0.48 9.37
CA ALA A 157 -3.17 -1.69 9.90
C ALA A 157 -2.33 -2.92 9.49
N LEU A 158 -1.72 -3.59 10.46
CA LEU A 158 -0.85 -4.73 10.26
C LEU A 158 -1.61 -6.05 10.40
N GLY A 159 -1.31 -7.01 9.53
CA GLY A 159 -1.83 -8.37 9.63
C GLY A 159 -0.86 -9.40 9.07
N GLU A 160 -0.88 -10.61 9.64
CA GLU A 160 -0.12 -11.74 9.12
C GLU A 160 -0.75 -12.23 7.80
N PHE A 161 0.09 -12.64 6.85
CA PHE A 161 -0.42 -13.27 5.62
C PHE A 161 -0.97 -14.67 5.91
N VAL A 162 -0.31 -15.42 6.79
CA VAL A 162 -0.72 -16.77 7.19
C VAL A 162 -1.03 -16.80 8.69
N GLY A 163 -2.24 -17.19 9.01
CA GLY A 163 -2.71 -17.30 10.41
C GLY A 163 -3.18 -15.96 10.99
N GLY A 164 -3.31 -15.92 12.30
CA GLY A 164 -3.66 -14.72 13.07
C GLY A 164 -2.45 -13.96 13.59
N PRO A 165 -2.67 -12.90 14.40
CA PRO A 165 -1.62 -12.09 15.00
C PRO A 165 -0.61 -12.94 15.79
N ARG A 166 0.65 -12.53 15.73
CA ARG A 166 1.78 -13.15 16.44
C ARG A 166 2.50 -12.11 17.30
N PRO A 167 3.33 -12.53 18.28
CA PRO A 167 4.10 -11.58 19.10
C PRO A 167 4.89 -10.56 18.25
N ARG A 168 5.51 -10.98 17.16
CA ARG A 168 6.23 -10.09 16.24
C ARG A 168 5.33 -9.03 15.58
N THR A 169 4.04 -9.35 15.30
CA THR A 169 3.10 -8.39 14.71
C THR A 169 2.85 -7.26 15.70
N GLU A 170 2.66 -7.59 16.98
CA GLU A 170 2.55 -6.61 18.06
C GLU A 170 3.84 -5.81 18.25
N GLN A 171 5.01 -6.46 18.18
CA GLN A 171 6.31 -5.79 18.27
C GLN A 171 6.52 -4.80 17.12
N ILE A 172 6.16 -5.16 15.89
CA ILE A 172 6.24 -4.24 14.73
C ILE A 172 5.26 -3.07 14.91
N SER A 173 4.04 -3.33 15.36
CA SER A 173 3.05 -2.28 15.65
C SER A 173 3.57 -1.33 16.73
N ALA A 174 4.13 -1.86 17.82
CA ALA A 174 4.74 -1.07 18.89
C ALA A 174 5.92 -0.21 18.39
N LEU A 175 6.79 -0.78 17.52
CA LEU A 175 7.88 -0.05 16.88
C LEU A 175 7.35 1.12 16.04
N LEU A 176 6.33 0.90 15.22
CA LEU A 176 5.74 1.95 14.39
C LEU A 176 5.12 3.05 15.26
N ASN A 177 4.37 2.68 16.29
CA ASN A 177 3.77 3.63 17.25
C ASN A 177 4.83 4.46 17.98
N ALA A 178 5.94 3.85 18.40
CA ALA A 178 7.07 4.55 19.01
C ALA A 178 7.74 5.54 18.03
N CYS A 179 7.61 5.30 16.72
CA CYS A 179 8.09 6.19 15.66
C CYS A 179 7.04 7.21 15.19
N LEU A 180 5.98 7.45 15.96
CA LEU A 180 4.87 8.34 15.60
C LEU A 180 4.17 7.96 14.29
N ILE A 181 4.14 6.67 13.98
CA ILE A 181 3.35 6.08 12.90
C ILE A 181 2.20 5.32 13.57
N PRO A 182 0.98 5.87 13.62
CA PRO A 182 -0.13 5.17 14.25
C PRO A 182 -0.31 3.78 13.63
N SER A 183 -0.27 2.74 14.46
CA SER A 183 -0.37 1.37 13.98
C SER A 183 -1.25 0.54 14.89
N ARG A 184 -1.98 -0.38 14.28
CA ARG A 184 -2.80 -1.38 14.98
C ARG A 184 -2.62 -2.75 14.34
N VAL A 185 -2.81 -3.78 15.15
CA VAL A 185 -2.80 -5.17 14.69
C VAL A 185 -4.22 -5.61 14.36
N GLU A 186 -4.39 -6.23 13.22
CA GLU A 186 -5.68 -6.72 12.72
C GLU A 186 -5.73 -8.25 12.80
N PRO A 187 -6.85 -8.82 13.25
CA PRO A 187 -7.02 -10.28 13.32
C PRO A 187 -6.95 -10.97 11.96
N SER A 188 -7.35 -10.26 10.90
CA SER A 188 -7.36 -10.75 9.52
C SER A 188 -6.89 -9.68 8.55
N LEU A 189 -5.75 -9.94 7.93
CA LEU A 189 -5.21 -9.09 6.87
C LEU A 189 -6.18 -8.98 5.68
N ALA A 190 -6.80 -10.09 5.29
CA ALA A 190 -7.73 -10.12 4.18
C ALA A 190 -8.94 -9.20 4.42
N VAL A 191 -9.50 -9.24 5.63
CA VAL A 191 -10.63 -8.36 5.99
C VAL A 191 -10.23 -6.88 5.87
N VAL A 192 -9.07 -6.47 6.39
CA VAL A 192 -8.67 -5.05 6.30
C VAL A 192 -8.29 -4.64 4.87
N ARG A 193 -7.74 -5.54 4.07
CA ARG A 193 -7.54 -5.32 2.63
C ARG A 193 -8.86 -5.01 1.93
N TRP A 194 -9.87 -5.87 2.11
CA TRP A 194 -11.19 -5.68 1.52
C TRP A 194 -11.89 -4.43 2.07
N LYS A 195 -11.77 -4.13 3.37
CA LYS A 195 -12.28 -2.87 3.94
C LYS A 195 -11.80 -1.64 3.17
N LYS A 196 -10.53 -1.61 2.76
CA LYS A 196 -9.95 -0.53 1.96
C LYS A 196 -10.38 -0.59 0.51
N LEU A 197 -10.51 -1.77 -0.08
CA LEU A 197 -10.91 -1.97 -1.47
C LEU A 197 -12.34 -1.53 -1.75
N VAL A 198 -13.25 -1.61 -0.78
CA VAL A 198 -14.62 -1.07 -0.90
C VAL A 198 -14.64 0.40 -1.28
N TRP A 199 -13.64 1.18 -0.85
CA TRP A 199 -13.45 2.56 -1.26
C TRP A 199 -12.57 2.69 -2.50
N ASN A 200 -11.45 1.97 -2.54
CA ASN A 200 -10.46 2.12 -3.62
C ASN A 200 -11.03 1.72 -4.99
N ILE A 201 -11.76 0.61 -5.08
CA ILE A 201 -12.30 0.11 -6.35
C ILE A 201 -13.18 1.16 -7.03
N PRO A 202 -14.26 1.68 -6.39
CA PRO A 202 -15.11 2.67 -7.03
C PRO A 202 -14.41 4.00 -7.27
N PHE A 203 -13.84 4.62 -6.23
CA PHE A 203 -13.39 6.00 -6.34
C PHE A 203 -12.13 6.17 -7.19
N ASN A 204 -11.12 5.29 -7.05
CA ASN A 204 -9.98 5.32 -7.97
C ASN A 204 -10.39 4.95 -9.41
N GLY A 205 -11.25 3.94 -9.57
CA GLY A 205 -11.67 3.46 -10.89
C GLY A 205 -12.47 4.50 -11.65
N LEU A 206 -13.53 5.04 -11.05
CA LEU A 206 -14.37 6.06 -11.66
C LEU A 206 -13.62 7.37 -11.92
N ALA A 207 -12.66 7.72 -11.05
CA ALA A 207 -11.81 8.88 -11.29
C ALA A 207 -10.95 8.71 -12.55
N ILE A 208 -10.41 7.50 -12.79
CA ILE A 208 -9.65 7.18 -13.99
C ILE A 208 -10.54 7.17 -15.23
N THR A 209 -11.65 6.40 -15.21
CA THR A 209 -12.54 6.25 -16.38
C THR A 209 -13.30 7.54 -16.72
N GLY A 210 -13.46 8.44 -15.76
CA GLY A 210 -13.96 9.79 -15.95
C GLY A 210 -12.92 10.79 -16.49
N GLY A 211 -11.71 10.33 -16.85
CA GLY A 211 -10.67 11.21 -17.41
C GLY A 211 -9.91 12.05 -16.38
N GLY A 212 -9.90 11.64 -15.12
CA GLY A 212 -9.18 12.33 -14.05
C GLY A 212 -10.06 13.23 -13.18
N ILE A 213 -11.31 12.85 -12.99
CA ILE A 213 -12.27 13.56 -12.13
C ILE A 213 -12.00 13.30 -10.64
N THR A 214 -12.48 14.20 -9.78
CA THR A 214 -12.33 14.11 -8.32
C THR A 214 -13.45 13.31 -7.66
N THR A 215 -13.30 13.01 -6.35
CA THR A 215 -14.38 12.42 -5.56
C THR A 215 -15.63 13.30 -5.50
N SER A 216 -15.48 14.62 -5.48
CA SER A 216 -16.61 15.55 -5.54
C SER A 216 -17.36 15.47 -6.88
N ASP A 217 -16.65 15.34 -8.00
CA ASP A 217 -17.27 15.17 -9.32
C ASP A 217 -18.04 13.85 -9.42
N ILE A 218 -17.48 12.77 -8.86
CA ILE A 218 -18.17 11.46 -8.82
C ILE A 218 -19.46 11.56 -8.01
N LEU A 219 -19.41 12.12 -6.81
CA LEU A 219 -20.57 12.20 -5.92
C LEU A 219 -21.58 13.27 -6.35
N GLY A 220 -21.12 14.34 -7.03
CA GLY A 220 -21.99 15.38 -7.59
C GLY A 220 -22.77 14.95 -8.82
N ASN A 221 -22.36 13.84 -9.48
CA ASN A 221 -23.09 13.27 -10.61
C ASN A 221 -23.94 12.08 -10.15
N PRO A 222 -25.30 12.16 -10.22
CA PRO A 222 -26.18 11.11 -9.71
C PRO A 222 -25.90 9.72 -10.30
N ALA A 223 -25.57 9.62 -11.59
CA ALA A 223 -25.28 8.36 -12.24
C ALA A 223 -23.96 7.73 -11.76
N LEU A 224 -22.91 8.56 -11.58
CA LEU A 224 -21.62 8.11 -11.04
C LEU A 224 -21.71 7.76 -9.57
N ALA A 225 -22.46 8.54 -8.78
CA ALA A 225 -22.71 8.24 -7.37
C ALA A 225 -23.43 6.90 -7.19
N ALA A 226 -24.49 6.63 -7.99
CA ALA A 226 -25.17 5.36 -7.99
C ALA A 226 -24.23 4.20 -8.41
N ARG A 227 -23.40 4.43 -9.42
CA ARG A 227 -22.41 3.44 -9.84
C ARG A 227 -21.36 3.17 -8.78
N ALA A 228 -20.86 4.21 -8.09
CA ALA A 228 -19.91 4.06 -6.98
C ALA A 228 -20.50 3.21 -5.86
N ARG A 229 -21.80 3.39 -5.56
CA ARG A 229 -22.52 2.59 -4.58
C ARG A 229 -22.58 1.12 -4.99
N VAL A 230 -23.01 0.82 -6.22
CA VAL A 230 -23.07 -0.56 -6.73
C VAL A 230 -21.71 -1.25 -6.65
N LEU A 231 -20.64 -0.56 -7.03
CA LEU A 231 -19.27 -1.08 -6.97
C LEU A 231 -18.82 -1.37 -5.54
N ALA A 232 -19.19 -0.50 -4.60
CA ALA A 232 -18.89 -0.71 -3.18
C ALA A 232 -19.64 -1.92 -2.61
N ASP A 233 -20.93 -2.09 -2.98
CA ASP A 233 -21.75 -3.24 -2.58
C ASP A 233 -21.21 -4.55 -3.18
N GLU A 234 -20.79 -4.55 -4.45
CA GLU A 234 -20.14 -5.71 -5.07
C GLU A 234 -18.81 -6.07 -4.39
N ALA A 235 -18.02 -5.08 -3.98
CA ALA A 235 -16.79 -5.34 -3.23
C ALA A 235 -17.05 -5.95 -1.85
N VAL A 236 -18.11 -5.53 -1.16
CA VAL A 236 -18.57 -6.16 0.10
C VAL A 236 -19.03 -7.60 -0.15
N ALA A 237 -19.82 -7.84 -1.19
CA ALA A 237 -20.28 -9.17 -1.57
C ALA A 237 -19.10 -10.09 -1.95
N ALA A 238 -18.12 -9.57 -2.69
CA ALA A 238 -16.90 -10.30 -3.05
C ALA A 238 -16.12 -10.73 -1.81
N ALA A 239 -15.93 -9.82 -0.86
CA ALA A 239 -15.25 -10.14 0.41
C ALA A 239 -16.00 -11.25 1.17
N ALA A 240 -17.32 -11.18 1.26
CA ALA A 240 -18.15 -12.18 1.93
C ALA A 240 -18.07 -13.56 1.24
N ALA A 241 -18.11 -13.61 -0.09
CA ALA A 241 -17.97 -14.85 -0.86
C ALA A 241 -16.62 -15.54 -0.66
N LEU A 242 -15.58 -14.75 -0.37
CA LEU A 242 -14.22 -15.22 -0.03
C LEU A 242 -14.06 -15.62 1.44
N GLY A 243 -15.12 -15.58 2.25
CA GLY A 243 -15.04 -15.87 3.69
C GLY A 243 -14.49 -14.74 4.55
N HIS A 244 -14.49 -13.51 4.03
CA HIS A 244 -14.01 -12.31 4.71
C HIS A 244 -15.14 -11.28 4.92
N PRO A 245 -16.20 -11.63 5.68
CA PRO A 245 -17.33 -10.74 5.85
C PRO A 245 -16.91 -9.41 6.48
N LEU A 246 -17.40 -8.32 5.91
CA LEU A 246 -17.18 -6.97 6.41
C LEU A 246 -18.31 -6.57 7.37
N PRO A 247 -18.12 -5.54 8.23
CA PRO A 247 -19.17 -5.02 9.07
C PRO A 247 -20.40 -4.63 8.26
N GLU A 248 -21.59 -4.83 8.83
CA GLU A 248 -22.84 -4.34 8.24
C GLU A 248 -22.77 -2.84 7.96
N GLY A 249 -23.33 -2.42 6.83
CA GLY A 249 -23.29 -1.00 6.41
C GLY A 249 -21.92 -0.49 5.99
N TRP A 250 -20.90 -1.35 5.76
CA TRP A 250 -19.54 -0.90 5.43
C TRP A 250 -19.47 -0.10 4.12
N ALA A 251 -20.27 -0.47 3.10
CA ALA A 251 -20.37 0.31 1.86
C ALA A 251 -20.96 1.71 2.13
N ASP A 252 -22.04 1.79 2.92
CA ASP A 252 -22.64 3.07 3.33
C ASP A 252 -21.65 3.95 4.07
N TYR A 253 -20.91 3.36 5.00
CA TYR A 253 -19.87 4.07 5.74
C TYR A 253 -18.80 4.65 4.80
N GLN A 254 -18.32 3.87 3.82
CA GLN A 254 -17.30 4.36 2.89
C GLN A 254 -17.84 5.47 1.97
N ILE A 255 -19.06 5.38 1.51
CA ILE A 255 -19.70 6.44 0.72
C ILE A 255 -19.91 7.70 1.54
N SER A 256 -20.48 7.58 2.76
CA SER A 256 -20.82 8.72 3.61
C SER A 256 -19.61 9.50 4.13
N ARG A 257 -18.46 8.84 4.31
CA ARG A 257 -17.22 9.52 4.74
C ARG A 257 -16.47 10.22 3.60
N THR A 258 -16.88 10.04 2.34
CA THR A 258 -16.18 10.61 1.19
C THR A 258 -16.47 12.10 0.97
N PRO A 259 -17.69 12.64 1.12
CA PRO A 259 -17.97 14.08 0.91
C PRO A 259 -17.08 15.03 1.72
N PRO A 260 -16.74 14.77 3.00
CA PRO A 260 -15.83 15.64 3.76
C PRO A 260 -14.40 15.72 3.19
N MET A 261 -14.00 14.79 2.33
CA MET A 261 -12.70 14.84 1.66
C MET A 261 -12.64 15.93 0.58
N GLY A 262 -13.77 16.53 0.20
CA GLY A 262 -13.85 17.54 -0.86
C GLY A 262 -13.44 17.00 -2.24
N PRO A 263 -12.80 17.84 -3.09
CA PRO A 263 -12.37 17.46 -4.42
C PRO A 263 -11.06 16.61 -4.35
N TYR A 264 -11.11 15.54 -3.58
CA TYR A 264 -9.96 14.66 -3.38
C TYR A 264 -9.58 13.94 -4.68
N ARG A 265 -8.30 13.83 -4.91
CA ARG A 265 -7.70 13.14 -6.05
C ARG A 265 -7.13 11.79 -5.61
N PRO A 266 -7.79 10.67 -5.95
CA PRO A 266 -7.29 9.34 -5.57
C PRO A 266 -5.91 9.02 -6.18
N SER A 267 -5.10 8.24 -5.47
CA SER A 267 -3.70 7.98 -5.84
C SER A 267 -3.52 7.39 -7.24
N SER A 268 -4.38 6.44 -7.62
CA SER A 268 -4.30 5.81 -8.95
C SER A 268 -4.69 6.77 -10.07
N MET A 269 -5.61 7.70 -9.80
CA MET A 269 -5.96 8.77 -10.74
C MET A 269 -4.79 9.76 -10.90
N ILE A 270 -4.10 10.12 -9.81
CA ILE A 270 -2.90 10.98 -9.87
C ILE A 270 -1.81 10.30 -10.71
N ASP A 271 -1.61 8.98 -10.56
CA ASP A 271 -0.68 8.23 -11.40
C ASP A 271 -1.13 8.23 -12.88
N PHE A 272 -2.42 8.01 -13.11
CA PHE A 272 -3.00 8.02 -14.45
C PHE A 272 -2.80 9.36 -15.16
N ILE A 273 -3.16 10.49 -14.55
CA ILE A 273 -2.99 11.82 -15.15
C ILE A 273 -1.49 12.13 -15.33
N GLY A 274 -0.67 11.78 -14.35
CA GLY A 274 0.77 12.06 -14.35
C GLY A 274 1.60 11.16 -15.27
N GLY A 275 0.99 10.35 -16.14
CA GLY A 275 1.74 9.48 -17.05
C GLY A 275 2.47 8.32 -16.39
N ARG A 276 2.20 8.05 -15.12
CA ARG A 276 2.87 6.98 -14.35
C ARG A 276 2.12 5.65 -14.46
N PRO A 277 2.81 4.50 -14.26
CA PRO A 277 2.16 3.20 -14.21
C PRO A 277 1.07 3.15 -13.13
N VAL A 278 -0.12 2.68 -13.53
CA VAL A 278 -1.27 2.46 -12.65
C VAL A 278 -1.28 1.01 -12.18
N GLU A 279 -1.61 0.76 -10.92
CA GLU A 279 -1.63 -0.56 -10.27
C GLU A 279 -2.92 -1.34 -10.61
N VAL A 280 -3.22 -1.48 -11.91
CA VAL A 280 -4.49 -2.01 -12.45
C VAL A 280 -4.77 -3.42 -11.91
N GLU A 281 -3.76 -4.28 -11.96
CA GLU A 281 -3.94 -5.69 -11.60
C GLU A 281 -4.19 -5.86 -10.10
N ALA A 282 -3.45 -5.18 -9.25
CA ALA A 282 -3.58 -5.36 -7.82
C ALA A 282 -4.87 -4.76 -7.24
N ILE A 283 -5.36 -3.64 -7.78
CA ILE A 283 -6.52 -2.93 -7.23
C ILE A 283 -7.84 -3.42 -7.84
N TRP A 284 -7.84 -3.85 -9.10
CA TRP A 284 -9.08 -4.29 -9.78
C TRP A 284 -8.97 -5.71 -10.33
N GLY A 285 -7.87 -6.07 -11.01
CA GLY A 285 -7.72 -7.37 -11.67
C GLY A 285 -7.75 -8.53 -10.67
N GLU A 286 -6.90 -8.51 -9.66
CA GLU A 286 -6.84 -9.58 -8.66
C GLU A 286 -8.12 -9.68 -7.81
N PRO A 287 -8.72 -8.59 -7.31
CA PRO A 287 -10.04 -8.65 -6.69
C PRO A 287 -11.12 -9.30 -7.57
N VAL A 288 -11.17 -8.96 -8.86
CA VAL A 288 -12.13 -9.56 -9.81
C VAL A 288 -11.87 -11.05 -9.97
N ARG A 289 -10.62 -11.47 -10.18
CA ARG A 289 -10.26 -12.90 -10.33
C ARG A 289 -10.62 -13.73 -9.10
N GLN A 290 -10.27 -13.24 -7.91
CA GLN A 290 -10.57 -13.94 -6.66
C GLN A 290 -12.08 -14.04 -6.42
N ALA A 291 -12.81 -12.93 -6.61
CA ALA A 291 -14.26 -12.90 -6.42
C ALA A 291 -14.99 -13.84 -7.40
N GLN A 292 -14.60 -13.86 -8.67
CA GLN A 292 -15.15 -14.77 -9.68
C GLN A 292 -14.85 -16.24 -9.34
N ALA A 293 -13.64 -16.54 -8.90
CA ALA A 293 -13.27 -17.89 -8.47
C ALA A 293 -14.08 -18.36 -7.26
N ALA A 294 -14.51 -17.43 -6.39
CA ALA A 294 -15.42 -17.70 -5.26
C ALA A 294 -16.91 -17.68 -5.64
N GLY A 295 -17.26 -17.52 -6.92
CA GLY A 295 -18.64 -17.50 -7.40
C GLY A 295 -19.41 -16.20 -7.09
N ALA A 296 -18.74 -15.12 -6.74
CA ALA A 296 -19.39 -13.85 -6.47
C ALA A 296 -19.92 -13.20 -7.76
N ARG A 297 -21.12 -12.62 -7.68
CA ARG A 297 -21.73 -11.87 -8.79
C ARG A 297 -21.28 -10.41 -8.72
N ILE A 298 -20.33 -10.04 -9.57
CA ILE A 298 -19.66 -8.73 -9.58
C ILE A 298 -19.57 -8.11 -10.98
N PRO A 299 -20.70 -7.95 -11.71
CA PRO A 299 -20.69 -7.46 -13.09
C PRO A 299 -20.14 -6.03 -13.19
N GLY A 300 -20.43 -5.16 -12.23
CA GLY A 300 -19.96 -3.79 -12.19
C GLY A 300 -18.44 -3.70 -12.01
N MET A 301 -17.87 -4.45 -11.07
CA MET A 301 -16.42 -4.51 -10.87
C MET A 301 -15.70 -5.06 -12.11
N THR A 302 -16.27 -6.09 -12.75
CA THR A 302 -15.73 -6.67 -13.99
C THR A 302 -15.71 -5.65 -15.12
N ALA A 303 -16.83 -4.93 -15.33
CA ALA A 303 -16.93 -3.89 -16.35
C ALA A 303 -15.94 -2.73 -16.07
N LEU A 304 -15.87 -2.27 -14.82
CA LEU A 304 -14.95 -1.20 -14.43
C LEU A 304 -13.48 -1.59 -14.68
N TYR A 305 -13.10 -2.83 -14.37
CA TYR A 305 -11.74 -3.32 -14.64
C TYR A 305 -11.39 -3.25 -16.13
N GLN A 306 -12.30 -3.68 -17.02
CA GLN A 306 -12.12 -3.61 -18.48
C GLN A 306 -12.01 -2.15 -18.98
N GLU A 307 -12.85 -1.27 -18.47
CA GLU A 307 -12.80 0.16 -18.78
C GLU A 307 -11.46 0.79 -18.37
N ILE A 308 -10.95 0.45 -17.19
CA ILE A 308 -9.65 0.93 -16.71
C ILE A 308 -8.51 0.42 -17.60
N GLN A 309 -8.53 -0.88 -17.96
CA GLN A 309 -7.54 -1.43 -18.89
C GLN A 309 -7.53 -0.66 -20.22
N THR A 310 -8.72 -0.39 -20.77
CA THR A 310 -8.87 0.38 -22.01
C THR A 310 -8.35 1.81 -21.87
N ALA A 311 -8.68 2.49 -20.77
CA ALA A 311 -8.25 3.86 -20.51
C ALA A 311 -6.72 3.96 -20.37
N VAL A 312 -6.11 3.02 -19.65
CA VAL A 312 -4.65 2.98 -19.46
C VAL A 312 -3.92 2.65 -20.77
N ALA A 313 -4.42 1.67 -21.54
CA ALA A 313 -3.85 1.30 -22.84
C ALA A 313 -3.98 2.42 -23.89
N GLY A 314 -5.11 3.14 -23.90
CA GLY A 314 -5.36 4.27 -24.80
C GLY A 314 -4.37 5.42 -24.59
N ARG A 315 -3.96 5.64 -23.33
CA ARG A 315 -3.00 6.70 -23.01
C ARG A 315 -1.57 6.40 -23.48
N VAL A 316 -1.15 5.14 -23.45
CA VAL A 316 0.20 4.72 -23.91
C VAL A 316 0.38 4.99 -25.42
N ARG A 317 -0.72 5.05 -26.19
CA ARG A 317 -0.69 5.31 -27.63
C ARG A 317 -0.65 6.80 -28.02
N THR A 318 -0.92 7.69 -27.07
CA THR A 318 -0.98 9.15 -27.30
C THR A 318 0.20 9.92 -26.71
N ALA A 319 1.11 9.26 -26.04
CA ALA A 319 2.34 9.79 -25.46
C ALA A 319 3.58 9.32 -26.25
#